data_a99f4bed4712adfaca34f073944d00ef
#
_entry.id   a99f4bed4712adfaca34f073944d00ef
#
_cell.length_a   1.000
_cell.length_b   1.000
_cell.length_c   1.000
_cell.angle_alpha   90.00
_cell.angle_beta   90.00
_cell.angle_gamma   90.00
#
_symmetry.space_group_name_H-M   'P 1'
#
loop_
_entity.id
_entity.type
_entity.pdbx_description
1 polymer ?
#
loop_
_entity_poly.entity_id
_entity_poly.type
_entity_poly.pdbx_seq_one_letter_code
_entity_poly.pdbx_strand_id
1 'polypeptide(L)'
;MAYENEVVQEITGKSYDECRQKLFKLYEHDYQIVNKTVDWRPSGFLHLQKKPVTVVKYVVNHPKSYNPESVITSYASIKNEEETLAKNREALLQTLQQTIPNAQVNQLTKIIEDFKTDITQKIDNISADGKPESLRKIEELLEANEFSFSFITMIEQKLKSEILTQDMENFDLVERRTIDFIGETIQVQKAKAVRPPHVFILIGPTGVGKTTTLVKLAVQFIQKFTEENNKQKPEICFINTDNMRVGATEQLERWGKHLHSPVYKVEKTNDLNQIYENVKNNVDAIFIDTSGFSPNDATHIAKMKLLLEVPGLNPDVYLTMTASTKTKDLLNIMQNYEPFGYKSVIITKCDESEQFGNVISALHEKHKSISFITNGQVAARDIEEANIVDFLIRLKDFRVDRVHIEDRFGEDR
;
A
#
# COMPACT_ATOMS: atom_id res chain seq x y z
N MET A 1 10.91 -19.56 22.90
CA MET A 1 10.20 -19.87 24.15
C MET A 1 9.65 -18.57 24.69
N ALA A 2 8.48 -18.14 24.25
CA ALA A 2 7.77 -16.98 24.83
C ALA A 2 6.31 -17.04 24.40
N TYR A 3 5.50 -17.89 25.05
CA TYR A 3 4.02 -17.90 24.94
C TYR A 3 3.43 -18.41 26.28
N GLU A 4 3.95 -17.93 27.42
CA GLU A 4 3.49 -18.44 28.72
C GLU A 4 2.27 -17.72 29.29
N ASN A 5 1.70 -16.66 28.64
CA ASN A 5 0.53 -15.95 29.15
C ASN A 5 -0.58 -15.70 28.11
N GLU A 6 -0.47 -16.24 26.89
CA GLU A 6 -1.52 -16.09 25.90
C GLU A 6 -2.46 -17.31 25.95
N VAL A 7 -3.76 -17.07 26.08
CA VAL A 7 -4.78 -18.13 26.11
C VAL A 7 -4.89 -18.73 24.69
N VAL A 8 -4.20 -19.86 24.48
CA VAL A 8 -4.30 -20.61 23.23
C VAL A 8 -5.69 -21.21 23.13
N GLN A 9 -6.44 -20.84 22.11
CA GLN A 9 -7.78 -21.34 21.79
C GLN A 9 -7.72 -22.35 20.67
N GLU A 10 -8.75 -23.17 20.53
CA GLU A 10 -8.86 -24.19 19.49
C GLU A 10 -10.14 -24.02 18.69
N ILE A 11 -10.03 -24.15 17.36
CA ILE A 11 -11.15 -24.21 16.44
C ILE A 11 -11.06 -25.46 15.57
N THR A 12 -12.20 -26.06 15.28
CA THR A 12 -12.26 -27.30 14.53
C THR A 12 -13.09 -27.18 13.25
N GLY A 13 -12.67 -27.89 12.21
CA GLY A 13 -13.36 -27.92 10.91
C GLY A 13 -13.05 -29.19 10.13
N LYS A 14 -13.76 -29.38 9.00
CA LYS A 14 -13.53 -30.51 8.09
C LYS A 14 -12.21 -30.34 7.32
N SER A 15 -11.78 -29.10 7.13
CA SER A 15 -10.52 -28.75 6.47
C SER A 15 -9.87 -27.55 7.14
N TYR A 16 -8.59 -27.32 6.83
CA TYR A 16 -7.86 -26.12 7.29
C TYR A 16 -8.49 -24.83 6.79
N ASP A 17 -8.96 -24.81 5.55
CA ASP A 17 -9.60 -23.62 4.97
C ASP A 17 -10.93 -23.29 5.66
N GLU A 18 -11.71 -24.31 6.05
CA GLU A 18 -12.92 -24.08 6.85
C GLU A 18 -12.59 -23.46 8.22
N CYS A 19 -11.54 -23.94 8.88
CA CYS A 19 -11.08 -23.36 10.14
C CYS A 19 -10.64 -21.89 9.97
N ARG A 20 -9.89 -21.57 8.92
CA ARG A 20 -9.48 -20.22 8.59
C ARG A 20 -10.66 -19.29 8.29
N GLN A 21 -11.63 -19.74 7.53
CA GLN A 21 -12.85 -18.97 7.26
C GLN A 21 -13.67 -18.69 8.53
N LYS A 22 -13.73 -19.64 9.45
CA LYS A 22 -14.38 -19.44 10.75
C LYS A 22 -13.62 -18.43 11.61
N LEU A 23 -12.29 -18.51 11.65
CA LEU A 23 -11.45 -17.57 12.38
C LEU A 23 -11.57 -16.17 11.80
N PHE A 24 -11.53 -16.04 10.49
CA PHE A 24 -11.70 -14.75 9.81
C PHE A 24 -13.07 -14.11 10.09
N LYS A 25 -14.16 -14.90 10.12
CA LYS A 25 -15.49 -14.40 10.50
C LYS A 25 -15.60 -13.93 11.94
N LEU A 26 -14.82 -14.51 12.85
CA LEU A 26 -14.86 -14.20 14.28
C LEU A 26 -13.93 -13.03 14.64
N TYR A 27 -12.73 -12.97 14.04
CA TYR A 27 -11.65 -12.11 14.46
C TYR A 27 -11.03 -11.27 13.33
N GLU A 28 -11.54 -11.37 12.08
CA GLU A 28 -11.02 -10.71 10.88
C GLU A 28 -9.54 -11.02 10.65
N HIS A 29 -8.63 -10.11 11.02
CA HIS A 29 -7.17 -10.28 10.95
C HIS A 29 -6.50 -10.34 12.33
N ASP A 30 -7.27 -10.28 13.42
CA ASP A 30 -6.78 -10.15 14.80
C ASP A 30 -6.49 -11.51 15.47
N TYR A 31 -6.02 -12.49 14.72
CA TYR A 31 -5.63 -13.79 15.27
C TYR A 31 -4.33 -14.30 14.64
N GLN A 32 -3.60 -15.10 15.40
CA GLN A 32 -2.40 -15.80 14.93
C GLN A 32 -2.58 -17.31 15.10
N ILE A 33 -2.32 -18.07 14.03
CA ILE A 33 -2.36 -19.54 14.09
C ILE A 33 -1.04 -20.05 14.64
N VAL A 34 -1.12 -20.78 15.76
CA VAL A 34 0.04 -21.33 16.47
C VAL A 34 0.38 -22.74 15.99
N ASN A 35 -0.64 -23.58 15.78
CA ASN A 35 -0.42 -24.97 15.37
C ASN A 35 -1.64 -25.52 14.60
N LYS A 36 -1.40 -26.58 13.81
CA LYS A 36 -2.42 -27.33 13.06
C LYS A 36 -2.20 -28.82 13.28
N THR A 37 -3.25 -29.52 13.72
CA THR A 37 -3.25 -30.98 13.87
C THR A 37 -4.48 -31.58 13.22
N VAL A 38 -4.45 -32.88 12.93
CA VAL A 38 -5.61 -33.63 12.46
C VAL A 38 -5.93 -34.72 13.51
N ASP A 39 -7.10 -34.59 14.14
CA ASP A 39 -7.59 -35.51 15.15
C ASP A 39 -8.66 -36.43 14.54
N TRP A 40 -8.70 -37.67 15.00
CA TRP A 40 -9.73 -38.63 14.61
C TRP A 40 -10.82 -38.67 15.66
N ARG A 41 -11.97 -38.05 15.40
CA ARG A 41 -13.10 -37.99 16.35
C ARG A 41 -14.20 -38.97 15.98
N PRO A 42 -14.87 -39.59 16.99
CA PRO A 42 -16.02 -40.47 16.77
C PRO A 42 -17.15 -39.75 16.03
N SER A 43 -17.73 -40.40 15.03
CA SER A 43 -18.81 -39.85 14.20
C SER A 43 -19.89 -40.88 13.97
N GLY A 44 -21.16 -40.44 13.89
CA GLY A 44 -22.34 -41.29 13.65
C GLY A 44 -23.10 -41.66 14.94
N PHE A 45 -24.34 -42.14 14.79
CA PHE A 45 -25.30 -42.39 15.86
C PHE A 45 -24.84 -43.43 16.92
N LEU A 46 -23.85 -44.30 16.58
CA LEU A 46 -23.29 -45.32 17.49
C LEU A 46 -21.78 -45.15 17.73
N HIS A 47 -21.15 -44.03 17.38
CA HIS A 47 -19.72 -43.74 17.62
C HIS A 47 -18.73 -44.78 17.04
N LEU A 48 -19.17 -45.64 16.13
CA LEU A 48 -18.37 -46.71 15.56
C LEU A 48 -17.45 -46.34 14.39
N GLN A 49 -17.62 -45.13 13.84
CA GLN A 49 -16.75 -44.60 12.78
C GLN A 49 -15.98 -43.39 13.28
N LYS A 50 -14.70 -43.33 12.98
CA LYS A 50 -13.85 -42.14 13.23
C LYS A 50 -13.71 -41.32 11.95
N LYS A 51 -13.91 -40.01 12.03
CA LYS A 51 -13.66 -39.09 10.92
C LYS A 51 -12.52 -38.15 11.26
N PRO A 52 -11.65 -37.78 10.29
CA PRO A 52 -10.62 -36.84 10.51
C PRO A 52 -11.24 -35.44 10.69
N VAL A 53 -10.82 -34.71 11.71
CA VAL A 53 -11.20 -33.32 12.00
C VAL A 53 -9.94 -32.52 12.12
N THR A 54 -9.84 -31.44 11.38
CA THR A 54 -8.72 -30.50 11.49
C THR A 54 -8.93 -29.62 12.73
N VAL A 55 -7.94 -29.60 13.61
CA VAL A 55 -7.87 -28.75 14.80
C VAL A 55 -6.81 -27.68 14.56
N VAL A 56 -7.19 -26.42 14.70
CA VAL A 56 -6.29 -25.27 14.57
C VAL A 56 -6.21 -24.60 15.94
N LYS A 57 -5.00 -24.50 16.48
CA LYS A 57 -4.69 -23.73 17.68
C LYS A 57 -4.32 -22.31 17.29
N TYR A 58 -4.94 -21.33 17.94
CA TYR A 58 -4.74 -19.91 17.62
C TYR A 58 -4.76 -19.06 18.88
N VAL A 59 -4.18 -17.87 18.76
CA VAL A 59 -4.17 -16.82 19.76
C VAL A 59 -4.84 -15.58 19.16
N VAL A 60 -5.61 -14.87 19.96
CA VAL A 60 -6.25 -13.60 19.55
C VAL A 60 -5.40 -12.46 20.08
N ASN A 61 -4.88 -11.62 19.19
CA ASN A 61 -3.97 -10.53 19.53
C ASN A 61 -4.67 -9.39 20.31
N HIS A 62 -5.98 -9.18 20.08
CA HIS A 62 -6.77 -8.17 20.79
C HIS A 62 -8.17 -8.70 21.09
N PRO A 63 -8.48 -9.13 22.32
CA PRO A 63 -9.85 -9.47 22.68
C PRO A 63 -10.74 -8.22 22.60
N LYS A 64 -11.80 -8.28 21.78
CA LYS A 64 -12.79 -7.19 21.62
C LYS A 64 -13.48 -6.89 22.95
N SER A 65 -12.88 -6.04 23.79
CA SER A 65 -13.56 -5.26 24.82
C SER A 65 -12.65 -4.12 25.29
N TYR A 66 -12.57 -3.06 24.48
CA TYR A 66 -11.99 -1.81 24.96
C TYR A 66 -13.04 -1.11 25.83
N ASN A 67 -12.89 -1.22 27.15
CA ASN A 67 -13.60 -0.40 28.12
C ASN A 67 -12.57 0.54 28.77
N PRO A 68 -12.65 1.87 28.60
CA PRO A 68 -11.68 2.82 29.15
C PRO A 68 -11.56 2.75 30.70
N GLU A 69 -12.59 2.27 31.38
CA GLU A 69 -12.57 2.10 32.85
C GLU A 69 -11.66 0.91 33.31
N SER A 70 -11.35 -0.06 32.41
CA SER A 70 -10.48 -1.18 32.76
C SER A 70 -9.00 -0.82 32.79
N VAL A 71 -8.59 0.25 32.11
CA VAL A 71 -7.17 0.72 32.11
C VAL A 71 -6.83 1.36 33.45
N ILE A 72 -7.76 2.09 34.08
CA ILE A 72 -7.52 2.72 35.36
C ILE A 72 -7.41 1.67 36.47
N THR A 73 -8.20 0.57 36.37
CA THR A 73 -8.15 -0.56 37.31
C THR A 73 -6.89 -1.39 37.19
N SER A 74 -6.32 -1.53 35.98
CA SER A 74 -5.05 -2.26 35.76
C SER A 74 -3.85 -1.49 36.30
N TYR A 75 -3.80 -0.16 36.20
CA TYR A 75 -2.76 0.65 36.81
C TYR A 75 -2.79 0.62 38.35
N ALA A 76 -3.97 0.57 38.92
CA ALA A 76 -4.12 0.45 40.38
C ALA A 76 -3.75 -0.96 40.89
N SER A 77 -3.99 -2.03 40.13
CA SER A 77 -3.57 -3.40 40.48
C SER A 77 -2.05 -3.59 40.37
N ILE A 78 -1.39 -3.03 39.33
CA ILE A 78 0.08 -3.08 39.18
C ILE A 78 0.76 -2.35 40.35
N LYS A 79 0.24 -1.19 40.74
CA LYS A 79 0.81 -0.44 41.88
C LYS A 79 0.64 -1.16 43.21
N ASN A 80 -0.49 -1.88 43.41
CA ASN A 80 -0.72 -2.72 44.59
C ASN A 80 0.15 -3.98 44.60
N GLU A 81 0.47 -4.56 43.44
CA GLU A 81 1.39 -5.69 43.32
C GLU A 81 2.84 -5.27 43.59
N GLU A 82 3.26 -4.09 43.14
CA GLU A 82 4.59 -3.53 43.46
C GLU A 82 4.76 -3.25 44.96
N GLU A 83 3.74 -2.68 45.60
CA GLU A 83 3.77 -2.46 47.06
C GLU A 83 3.76 -3.77 47.85
N THR A 84 3.06 -4.80 47.38
CA THR A 84 2.99 -6.12 47.99
C THR A 84 4.32 -6.87 47.82
N LEU A 85 4.94 -6.77 46.63
CA LEU A 85 6.28 -7.30 46.34
C LEU A 85 7.37 -6.61 47.17
N ALA A 86 7.27 -5.29 47.35
CA ALA A 86 8.21 -4.55 48.20
C ALA A 86 8.11 -4.97 49.69
N LYS A 87 6.89 -5.13 50.24
CA LYS A 87 6.67 -5.63 51.60
C LYS A 87 7.16 -7.06 51.81
N ASN A 88 6.89 -7.96 50.87
CA ASN A 88 7.35 -9.35 50.94
C ASN A 88 8.85 -9.44 50.85
N ARG A 89 9.52 -8.56 50.06
CA ARG A 89 10.98 -8.44 49.96
C ARG A 89 11.59 -7.97 51.27
N GLU A 90 11.01 -6.97 51.93
CA GLU A 90 11.50 -6.46 53.22
C GLU A 90 11.37 -7.51 54.31
N ALA A 91 10.26 -8.26 54.36
CA ALA A 91 10.07 -9.38 55.28
C ALA A 91 11.07 -10.53 55.03
N LEU A 92 11.39 -10.83 53.78
CA LEU A 92 12.38 -11.85 53.38
C LEU A 92 13.78 -11.43 53.80
N LEU A 93 14.17 -10.17 53.60
CA LEU A 93 15.46 -9.62 54.00
C LEU A 93 15.63 -9.62 55.53
N GLN A 94 14.59 -9.29 56.30
CA GLN A 94 14.62 -9.37 57.76
C GLN A 94 14.77 -10.81 58.26
N THR A 95 14.16 -11.78 57.62
CA THR A 95 14.27 -13.21 57.98
C THR A 95 15.67 -13.76 57.61
N LEU A 96 16.26 -13.34 56.49
CA LEU A 96 17.62 -13.73 56.10
C LEU A 96 18.71 -13.13 57.01
N GLN A 97 18.52 -11.89 57.47
CA GLN A 97 19.44 -11.24 58.41
C GLN A 97 19.55 -11.93 59.79
N GLN A 98 18.47 -12.66 60.18
CA GLN A 98 18.42 -13.39 61.46
C GLN A 98 19.02 -14.81 61.39
N THR A 99 19.24 -15.36 60.17
CA THR A 99 19.54 -16.80 60.00
C THR A 99 20.91 -17.10 59.40
N ILE A 100 21.63 -16.11 58.80
CA ILE A 100 22.89 -16.34 58.08
C ILE A 100 23.98 -15.35 58.52
N PRO A 101 25.29 -15.78 58.66
CA PRO A 101 26.40 -14.90 59.01
C PRO A 101 26.56 -13.74 57.99
N ASN A 102 26.81 -12.53 58.52
CA ASN A 102 26.85 -11.27 57.75
C ASN A 102 27.77 -11.27 56.50
N ALA A 103 28.80 -12.09 56.43
CA ALA A 103 29.72 -12.18 55.31
C ALA A 103 29.07 -12.83 54.05
N GLN A 104 28.20 -13.79 54.24
CA GLN A 104 27.49 -14.47 53.12
C GLN A 104 26.28 -13.67 52.65
N VAL A 105 25.63 -12.91 53.52
CA VAL A 105 24.53 -12.00 53.16
C VAL A 105 25.04 -10.88 52.25
N ASN A 106 26.21 -10.31 52.56
CA ASN A 106 26.81 -9.26 51.71
C ASN A 106 27.23 -9.77 50.32
N GLN A 107 27.67 -11.02 50.19
CA GLN A 107 27.94 -11.62 48.88
C GLN A 107 26.68 -11.88 48.08
N LEU A 108 25.63 -12.39 48.70
CA LEU A 108 24.34 -12.59 48.06
C LEU A 108 23.67 -11.27 47.65
N THR A 109 23.77 -10.24 48.50
CA THR A 109 23.25 -8.91 48.17
C THR A 109 23.97 -8.30 46.96
N LYS A 110 25.28 -8.45 46.89
CA LYS A 110 26.07 -7.99 45.75
C LYS A 110 25.73 -8.75 44.47
N ILE A 111 25.57 -10.06 44.54
CA ILE A 111 25.16 -10.88 43.38
C ILE A 111 23.74 -10.48 42.91
N ILE A 112 22.84 -10.19 43.85
CA ILE A 112 21.46 -9.72 43.51
C ILE A 112 21.50 -8.30 42.91
N GLU A 113 22.37 -7.41 43.38
CA GLU A 113 22.53 -6.07 42.81
C GLU A 113 23.20 -6.12 41.44
N ASP A 114 24.24 -6.94 41.26
CA ASP A 114 24.85 -7.15 39.95
C ASP A 114 23.87 -7.78 38.95
N PHE A 115 23.07 -8.76 39.39
CA PHE A 115 22.03 -9.38 38.58
C PHE A 115 20.87 -8.41 38.26
N LYS A 116 20.51 -7.55 39.23
CA LYS A 116 19.51 -6.48 39.03
C LYS A 116 20.01 -5.44 38.03
N THR A 117 21.30 -5.07 38.12
CA THR A 117 21.92 -4.11 37.19
C THR A 117 22.00 -4.69 35.77
N ASP A 118 22.35 -5.98 35.65
CA ASP A 118 22.40 -6.70 34.37
C ASP A 118 21.01 -6.90 33.76
N ILE A 119 20.01 -7.20 34.61
CA ILE A 119 18.60 -7.24 34.16
C ILE A 119 18.08 -5.84 33.80
N THR A 120 18.39 -4.81 34.57
CA THR A 120 17.97 -3.45 34.28
C THR A 120 18.62 -2.94 32.99
N GLN A 121 19.91 -3.19 32.78
CA GLN A 121 20.58 -2.91 31.51
C GLN A 121 20.02 -3.73 30.33
N LYS A 122 19.63 -4.98 30.56
CA LYS A 122 18.94 -5.80 29.54
C LYS A 122 17.49 -5.35 29.31
N ILE A 123 16.80 -4.83 30.33
CA ILE A 123 15.45 -4.27 30.23
C ILE A 123 15.49 -2.86 29.62
N ASP A 124 16.49 -2.04 29.94
CA ASP A 124 16.69 -0.73 29.31
C ASP A 124 17.13 -0.88 27.82
N ASN A 125 17.80 -2.01 27.49
CA ASN A 125 18.05 -2.42 26.09
C ASN A 125 16.88 -3.14 25.42
N ILE A 126 15.91 -3.64 26.17
CA ILE A 126 14.60 -4.09 25.71
C ILE A 126 13.66 -2.89 25.94
N SER A 127 13.71 -1.91 25.01
CA SER A 127 12.68 -0.88 24.97
C SER A 127 11.29 -1.50 25.13
N ALA A 128 10.36 -0.76 25.70
CA ALA A 128 9.04 -1.19 26.14
C ALA A 128 8.21 -2.06 25.14
N ASP A 129 8.68 -2.21 23.89
CA ASP A 129 8.06 -3.01 22.83
C ASP A 129 8.87 -4.23 22.35
N GLY A 130 10.07 -4.48 22.86
CA GLY A 130 10.92 -5.60 22.37
C GLY A 130 11.30 -5.51 20.87
N LYS A 131 11.11 -4.34 20.24
CA LYS A 131 11.36 -4.11 18.82
C LYS A 131 12.86 -3.79 18.61
N PRO A 132 13.57 -4.49 17.70
CA PRO A 132 14.96 -4.17 17.36
C PRO A 132 15.12 -2.70 16.95
N GLU A 133 16.25 -2.08 17.31
CA GLU A 133 16.52 -0.67 17.01
C GLU A 133 16.51 -0.39 15.51
N SER A 134 16.99 -1.33 14.70
CA SER A 134 16.94 -1.26 13.23
C SER A 134 15.52 -1.13 12.70
N LEU A 135 14.58 -1.90 13.24
CA LEU A 135 13.17 -1.83 12.83
C LEU A 135 12.51 -0.51 13.24
N ARG A 136 12.88 0.07 14.39
CA ARG A 136 12.40 1.41 14.77
C ARG A 136 12.88 2.49 13.80
N LYS A 137 14.17 2.44 13.45
CA LYS A 137 14.71 3.37 12.45
C LYS A 137 14.05 3.21 11.08
N ILE A 138 13.75 1.99 10.65
CA ILE A 138 13.01 1.76 9.40
C ILE A 138 11.60 2.32 9.47
N GLU A 139 10.88 2.13 10.58
CA GLU A 139 9.55 2.72 10.80
C GLU A 139 9.60 4.24 10.68
N GLU A 140 10.54 4.89 11.38
CA GLU A 140 10.74 6.34 11.31
C GLU A 140 11.03 6.83 9.88
N LEU A 141 11.88 6.11 9.13
CA LEU A 141 12.17 6.41 7.73
C LEU A 141 10.95 6.25 6.82
N LEU A 142 10.17 5.18 7.01
CA LEU A 142 8.94 4.96 6.24
C LEU A 142 7.86 6.00 6.57
N GLU A 143 7.70 6.38 7.83
CA GLU A 143 6.79 7.47 8.25
C GLU A 143 7.22 8.81 7.65
N ALA A 144 8.52 9.13 7.68
CA ALA A 144 9.07 10.36 7.09
C ALA A 144 8.86 10.42 5.56
N ASN A 145 8.71 9.26 4.91
CA ASN A 145 8.38 9.14 3.48
C ASN A 145 6.87 9.01 3.21
N GLU A 146 6.01 9.25 4.20
CA GLU A 146 4.54 9.24 4.10
C GLU A 146 3.94 7.86 3.74
N PHE A 147 4.62 6.76 4.05
CA PHE A 147 4.00 5.44 3.93
C PHE A 147 2.87 5.26 4.93
N SER A 148 1.81 4.55 4.53
CA SER A 148 0.69 4.26 5.42
C SER A 148 1.09 3.28 6.52
N PHE A 149 0.42 3.37 7.66
CA PHE A 149 0.64 2.44 8.79
C PHE A 149 0.47 0.97 8.38
N SER A 150 -0.53 0.64 7.55
CA SER A 150 -0.74 -0.72 7.04
C SER A 150 0.43 -1.21 6.19
N PHE A 151 1.00 -0.33 5.37
CA PHE A 151 2.18 -0.65 4.56
C PHE A 151 3.43 -0.85 5.42
N ILE A 152 3.66 0.02 6.40
CA ILE A 152 4.78 -0.09 7.36
C ILE A 152 4.70 -1.43 8.10
N THR A 153 3.53 -1.77 8.64
CA THR A 153 3.30 -3.05 9.34
C THR A 153 3.58 -4.25 8.44
N MET A 154 3.16 -4.19 7.18
CA MET A 154 3.44 -5.25 6.20
C MET A 154 4.95 -5.41 5.94
N ILE A 155 5.68 -4.31 5.74
CA ILE A 155 7.14 -4.32 5.56
C ILE A 155 7.83 -4.91 6.78
N GLU A 156 7.45 -4.51 8.00
CA GLU A 156 8.02 -5.07 9.22
C GLU A 156 7.79 -6.57 9.37
N GLN A 157 6.59 -7.03 9.07
CA GLN A 157 6.28 -8.46 9.11
C GLN A 157 7.11 -9.24 8.09
N LYS A 158 7.31 -8.68 6.90
CA LYS A 158 8.12 -9.27 5.85
C LYS A 158 9.61 -9.33 6.26
N LEU A 159 10.15 -8.25 6.83
CA LEU A 159 11.51 -8.21 7.37
C LEU A 159 11.71 -9.28 8.46
N LYS A 160 10.78 -9.37 9.43
CA LYS A 160 10.81 -10.37 10.51
C LYS A 160 10.73 -11.81 10.00
N SER A 161 10.08 -12.04 8.86
CA SER A 161 9.95 -13.38 8.27
C SER A 161 11.16 -13.83 7.44
N GLU A 162 11.91 -12.88 6.88
CA GLU A 162 13.01 -13.18 5.96
C GLU A 162 14.41 -12.97 6.56
N ILE A 163 14.54 -12.07 7.54
CA ILE A 163 15.84 -11.79 8.19
C ILE A 163 15.95 -12.55 9.49
N LEU A 164 17.07 -13.24 9.68
CA LEU A 164 17.35 -13.94 10.93
C LEU A 164 17.46 -12.96 12.11
N THR A 165 16.98 -13.34 13.28
CA THR A 165 16.96 -12.48 14.48
C THR A 165 18.33 -11.89 14.81
N GLN A 166 19.41 -12.65 14.61
CA GLN A 166 20.78 -12.19 14.84
C GLN A 166 21.24 -11.12 13.85
N ASP A 167 20.69 -11.13 12.62
CA ASP A 167 21.05 -10.20 11.54
C ASP A 167 20.18 -8.93 11.57
N MET A 168 19.11 -8.94 12.39
CA MET A 168 18.23 -7.77 12.57
C MET A 168 18.94 -6.56 13.20
N GLU A 169 20.06 -6.75 13.90
CA GLU A 169 20.89 -5.66 14.43
C GLU A 169 21.71 -4.97 13.34
N ASN A 170 21.88 -5.58 12.17
CA ASN A 170 22.59 -5.00 11.04
C ASN A 170 21.66 -4.06 10.26
N PHE A 171 21.70 -2.77 10.62
CA PHE A 171 20.85 -1.75 10.01
C PHE A 171 21.02 -1.66 8.47
N ASP A 172 22.25 -1.72 7.96
CA ASP A 172 22.50 -1.61 6.51
C ASP A 172 21.85 -2.78 5.74
N LEU A 173 21.85 -3.98 6.31
CA LEU A 173 21.14 -5.13 5.72
C LEU A 173 19.62 -4.93 5.74
N VAL A 174 19.08 -4.51 6.89
CA VAL A 174 17.63 -4.30 7.06
C VAL A 174 17.13 -3.19 6.16
N GLU A 175 17.87 -2.08 6.07
CA GLU A 175 17.58 -0.95 5.19
C GLU A 175 17.55 -1.36 3.71
N ARG A 176 18.58 -2.06 3.25
CA ARG A 176 18.66 -2.57 1.86
C ARG A 176 17.48 -3.49 1.53
N ARG A 177 17.15 -4.43 2.42
CA ARG A 177 15.99 -5.32 2.23
C ARG A 177 14.66 -4.57 2.24
N THR A 178 14.55 -3.51 3.04
CA THR A 178 13.39 -2.62 3.04
C THR A 178 13.19 -1.96 1.66
N ILE A 179 14.26 -1.40 1.09
CA ILE A 179 14.23 -0.79 -0.25
C ILE A 179 13.82 -1.83 -1.30
N ASP A 180 14.39 -3.04 -1.23
CA ASP A 180 14.01 -4.15 -2.11
C ASP A 180 12.52 -4.46 -2.02
N PHE A 181 11.97 -4.57 -0.81
CA PHE A 181 10.55 -4.86 -0.60
C PHE A 181 9.65 -3.74 -1.10
N ILE A 182 10.03 -2.48 -0.91
CA ILE A 182 9.29 -1.35 -1.49
C ILE A 182 9.24 -1.50 -3.01
N GLY A 183 10.39 -1.75 -3.66
CA GLY A 183 10.46 -1.94 -5.12
C GLY A 183 9.58 -3.10 -5.62
N GLU A 184 9.57 -4.23 -4.90
CA GLU A 184 8.73 -5.39 -5.23
C GLU A 184 7.21 -5.10 -5.16
N THR A 185 6.79 -4.08 -4.39
CA THR A 185 5.37 -3.70 -4.29
C THR A 185 4.89 -2.80 -5.42
N ILE A 186 5.81 -2.14 -6.12
CA ILE A 186 5.49 -1.20 -7.20
C ILE A 186 5.26 -1.99 -8.49
N GLN A 187 4.05 -1.93 -9.01
CA GLN A 187 3.69 -2.54 -10.29
C GLN A 187 3.66 -1.46 -11.38
N VAL A 188 4.50 -1.59 -12.38
CA VAL A 188 4.53 -0.70 -13.55
C VAL A 188 3.83 -1.39 -14.71
N GLN A 189 2.94 -0.68 -15.37
CA GLN A 189 2.29 -1.16 -16.58
C GLN A 189 2.78 -0.36 -17.80
N LYS A 190 3.47 -1.04 -18.70
CA LYS A 190 3.84 -0.48 -20.00
C LYS A 190 2.63 -0.44 -20.93
N ALA A 191 2.59 0.57 -21.80
CA ALA A 191 1.62 0.65 -22.87
C ALA A 191 1.75 -0.59 -23.78
N LYS A 192 0.65 -1.28 -24.06
CA LYS A 192 0.65 -2.41 -24.99
C LYS A 192 0.42 -1.89 -26.41
N ALA A 193 1.14 -2.47 -27.38
CA ALA A 193 0.80 -2.25 -28.79
C ALA A 193 -0.61 -2.79 -29.07
N VAL A 194 -1.52 -1.89 -29.37
CA VAL A 194 -2.91 -2.20 -29.74
C VAL A 194 -3.10 -1.86 -31.23
N ARG A 195 -4.01 -2.53 -31.91
CA ARG A 195 -4.36 -2.19 -33.28
C ARG A 195 -4.97 -0.77 -33.34
N PRO A 196 -4.61 0.06 -34.32
CA PRO A 196 -5.20 1.37 -34.50
C PRO A 196 -6.74 1.32 -34.65
N PRO A 197 -7.46 2.35 -34.18
CA PRO A 197 -6.94 3.51 -33.47
C PRO A 197 -6.66 3.19 -32.00
N HIS A 198 -5.55 3.71 -31.47
CA HIS A 198 -5.30 3.70 -30.03
C HIS A 198 -6.23 4.70 -29.35
N VAL A 199 -7.01 4.27 -28.37
CA VAL A 199 -7.96 5.16 -27.69
C VAL A 199 -7.53 5.35 -26.24
N PHE A 200 -7.23 6.59 -25.89
CA PHE A 200 -6.80 7.00 -24.53
C PHE A 200 -7.93 7.76 -23.85
N ILE A 201 -8.33 7.32 -22.67
CA ILE A 201 -9.31 8.00 -21.82
C ILE A 201 -8.69 8.31 -20.47
N LEU A 202 -8.72 9.58 -20.06
CA LEU A 202 -8.33 9.99 -18.73
C LEU A 202 -9.55 10.29 -17.88
N ILE A 203 -9.64 9.62 -16.73
CA ILE A 203 -10.67 9.82 -15.72
C ILE A 203 -10.04 10.28 -14.40
N GLY A 204 -10.83 10.82 -13.49
CA GLY A 204 -10.38 11.24 -12.17
C GLY A 204 -11.01 12.52 -11.66
N PRO A 205 -10.69 12.94 -10.43
CA PRO A 205 -11.28 14.12 -9.80
C PRO A 205 -11.05 15.44 -10.56
N THR A 206 -11.76 16.47 -10.13
CA THR A 206 -11.53 17.83 -10.64
C THR A 206 -10.16 18.34 -10.21
N GLY A 207 -9.43 19.02 -11.11
CA GLY A 207 -8.18 19.70 -10.78
C GLY A 207 -6.93 18.82 -10.75
N VAL A 208 -7.04 17.50 -11.00
CA VAL A 208 -5.88 16.58 -11.02
C VAL A 208 -5.02 16.68 -12.29
N GLY A 209 -5.36 17.54 -13.24
CA GLY A 209 -4.55 17.76 -14.46
C GLY A 209 -4.89 16.85 -15.64
N LYS A 210 -6.09 16.25 -15.75
CA LYS A 210 -6.48 15.34 -16.83
C LYS A 210 -6.23 15.91 -18.23
N THR A 211 -6.83 17.04 -18.55
CA THR A 211 -6.69 17.70 -19.87
C THR A 211 -5.23 17.97 -20.23
N THR A 212 -4.45 18.49 -19.28
CA THR A 212 -3.03 18.76 -19.48
C THR A 212 -2.23 17.47 -19.71
N THR A 213 -2.52 16.42 -18.94
CA THR A 213 -1.88 15.10 -19.06
C THR A 213 -2.26 14.40 -20.36
N LEU A 214 -3.52 14.54 -20.79
CA LEU A 214 -3.98 14.00 -22.08
C LEU A 214 -3.19 14.60 -23.26
N VAL A 215 -2.95 15.91 -23.24
CA VAL A 215 -2.13 16.59 -24.24
C VAL A 215 -0.68 16.11 -24.19
N LYS A 216 -0.12 15.91 -23.00
CA LYS A 216 1.25 15.36 -22.85
C LYS A 216 1.36 13.95 -23.43
N LEU A 217 0.39 13.08 -23.16
CA LEU A 217 0.31 11.73 -23.75
C LEU A 217 0.21 11.81 -25.28
N ALA A 218 -0.56 12.72 -25.83
CA ALA A 218 -0.68 12.90 -27.28
C ALA A 218 0.67 13.33 -27.91
N VAL A 219 1.38 14.26 -27.28
CA VAL A 219 2.72 14.69 -27.72
C VAL A 219 3.71 13.53 -27.66
N GLN A 220 3.73 12.77 -26.57
CA GLN A 220 4.60 11.60 -26.41
C GLN A 220 4.26 10.51 -27.45
N PHE A 221 2.98 10.26 -27.68
CA PHE A 221 2.52 9.32 -28.72
C PHE A 221 3.02 9.74 -30.12
N ILE A 222 2.86 11.02 -30.47
CA ILE A 222 3.36 11.54 -31.77
C ILE A 222 4.86 11.35 -31.90
N GLN A 223 5.64 11.63 -30.85
CA GLN A 223 7.08 11.49 -30.85
C GLN A 223 7.50 10.03 -31.07
N LYS A 224 7.01 9.10 -30.22
CA LYS A 224 7.31 7.67 -30.36
C LYS A 224 6.89 7.09 -31.69
N PHE A 225 5.67 7.38 -32.13
CA PHE A 225 5.17 6.90 -33.41
C PHE A 225 6.03 7.40 -34.58
N THR A 226 6.45 8.66 -34.54
CA THR A 226 7.29 9.28 -35.59
C THR A 226 8.69 8.65 -35.63
N GLU A 227 9.26 8.30 -34.47
CA GLU A 227 10.55 7.60 -34.36
C GLU A 227 10.46 6.18 -34.90
N GLU A 228 9.41 5.45 -34.55
CA GLU A 228 9.20 4.05 -34.94
C GLU A 228 8.81 3.88 -36.43
N ASN A 229 8.12 4.87 -37.02
CA ASN A 229 7.56 4.80 -38.37
C ASN A 229 8.29 5.70 -39.38
N ASN A 230 9.61 5.66 -39.42
CA ASN A 230 10.45 6.34 -40.45
C ASN A 230 10.15 7.84 -40.61
N LYS A 231 9.88 8.55 -39.50
CA LYS A 231 9.52 9.97 -39.45
C LYS A 231 8.12 10.32 -40.00
N GLN A 232 7.27 9.34 -40.25
CA GLN A 232 5.88 9.59 -40.59
C GLN A 232 5.11 10.02 -39.32
N LYS A 233 4.44 11.14 -39.38
CA LYS A 233 3.60 11.62 -38.26
C LYS A 233 2.27 10.86 -38.23
N PRO A 234 1.77 10.50 -37.03
CA PRO A 234 0.46 9.89 -36.90
C PRO A 234 -0.66 10.91 -37.09
N GLU A 235 -1.79 10.44 -37.61
CA GLU A 235 -3.05 11.19 -37.58
C GLU A 235 -3.73 10.95 -36.24
N ILE A 236 -3.98 12.02 -35.48
CA ILE A 236 -4.64 11.92 -34.19
C ILE A 236 -5.83 12.88 -34.08
N CYS A 237 -6.76 12.60 -33.18
CA CYS A 237 -7.81 13.55 -32.84
C CYS A 237 -8.07 13.59 -31.33
N PHE A 238 -8.67 14.70 -30.90
CA PHE A 238 -9.15 14.89 -29.54
C PHE A 238 -10.67 14.86 -29.54
N ILE A 239 -11.25 14.27 -28.49
CA ILE A 239 -12.69 14.31 -28.22
C ILE A 239 -12.90 14.88 -26.83
N ASN A 240 -13.58 16.02 -26.73
CA ASN A 240 -13.89 16.67 -25.47
C ASN A 240 -15.29 16.27 -25.00
N THR A 241 -15.38 15.61 -23.85
CA THR A 241 -16.65 15.28 -23.18
C THR A 241 -16.90 16.18 -21.96
N ASP A 242 -15.98 17.13 -21.65
CA ASP A 242 -16.14 18.06 -20.53
C ASP A 242 -16.97 19.28 -20.93
N ASN A 243 -18.29 19.14 -20.79
CA ASN A 243 -19.25 20.24 -21.09
C ASN A 243 -19.43 21.19 -19.89
N MET A 244 -18.85 20.88 -18.72
CA MET A 244 -19.06 21.67 -17.51
C MET A 244 -18.08 22.83 -17.39
N ARG A 245 -16.94 22.76 -18.08
CA ARG A 245 -15.83 23.74 -17.96
C ARG A 245 -15.57 24.44 -19.28
N VAL A 246 -16.13 25.64 -19.44
CA VAL A 246 -15.97 26.45 -20.66
C VAL A 246 -14.51 26.65 -21.05
N GLY A 247 -13.63 26.92 -20.10
CA GLY A 247 -12.20 27.11 -20.36
C GLY A 247 -11.42 25.86 -20.75
N ALA A 248 -11.91 24.65 -20.41
CA ALA A 248 -11.25 23.39 -20.78
C ALA A 248 -11.34 23.15 -22.30
N THR A 249 -12.48 23.42 -22.89
CA THR A 249 -12.68 23.33 -24.34
C THR A 249 -11.71 24.24 -25.11
N GLU A 250 -11.62 25.50 -24.72
CA GLU A 250 -10.70 26.45 -25.34
C GLU A 250 -9.22 26.03 -25.19
N GLN A 251 -8.86 25.48 -24.08
CA GLN A 251 -7.52 24.97 -23.86
C GLN A 251 -7.19 23.80 -24.80
N LEU A 252 -8.09 22.83 -24.91
CA LEU A 252 -7.91 21.67 -25.78
C LEU A 252 -7.88 22.07 -27.26
N GLU A 253 -8.75 23.01 -27.69
CA GLU A 253 -8.76 23.56 -29.05
C GLU A 253 -7.44 24.27 -29.42
N ARG A 254 -6.84 25.03 -28.49
CA ARG A 254 -5.53 25.64 -28.71
C ARG A 254 -4.46 24.58 -28.95
N TRP A 255 -4.45 23.49 -28.17
CA TRP A 255 -3.55 22.38 -28.36
C TRP A 255 -3.81 21.64 -29.67
N GLY A 256 -5.07 21.39 -30.02
CA GLY A 256 -5.44 20.81 -31.29
C GLY A 256 -4.89 21.59 -32.48
N LYS A 257 -4.97 22.93 -32.44
CA LYS A 257 -4.36 23.81 -33.47
C LYS A 257 -2.84 23.68 -33.52
N HIS A 258 -2.14 23.64 -32.38
CA HIS A 258 -0.69 23.49 -32.32
C HIS A 258 -0.21 22.13 -32.85
N LEU A 259 -0.97 21.06 -32.58
CA LEU A 259 -0.65 19.70 -33.02
C LEU A 259 -1.21 19.37 -34.42
N HIS A 260 -1.92 20.33 -35.05
CA HIS A 260 -2.64 20.13 -36.31
C HIS A 260 -3.63 18.96 -36.27
N SER A 261 -4.31 18.82 -35.14
CA SER A 261 -5.23 17.71 -34.86
C SER A 261 -6.65 18.23 -34.58
N PRO A 262 -7.69 17.64 -35.18
CA PRO A 262 -9.07 18.07 -34.95
C PRO A 262 -9.50 17.80 -33.50
N VAL A 263 -10.36 18.70 -33.00
CA VAL A 263 -11.00 18.58 -31.69
C VAL A 263 -12.51 18.50 -31.88
N TYR A 264 -13.07 17.39 -31.47
CA TYR A 264 -14.54 17.15 -31.53
C TYR A 264 -15.15 17.38 -30.15
N LYS A 265 -16.34 17.95 -30.12
CA LYS A 265 -17.07 18.20 -28.88
C LYS A 265 -18.30 17.28 -28.80
N VAL A 266 -18.46 16.64 -27.65
CA VAL A 266 -19.63 15.80 -27.34
C VAL A 266 -20.65 16.65 -26.60
N GLU A 267 -21.80 16.90 -27.18
CA GLU A 267 -22.91 17.67 -26.57
C GLU A 267 -24.02 16.76 -26.04
N LYS A 268 -24.26 15.64 -26.71
CA LYS A 268 -25.30 14.65 -26.37
C LYS A 268 -24.69 13.25 -26.18
N THR A 269 -25.39 12.40 -25.48
CA THR A 269 -24.95 11.04 -25.16
C THR A 269 -24.56 10.21 -26.40
N ASN A 270 -25.24 10.37 -27.52
CA ASN A 270 -24.96 9.61 -28.74
C ASN A 270 -23.85 10.22 -29.61
N ASP A 271 -23.42 11.44 -29.36
CA ASP A 271 -22.46 12.14 -30.21
C ASP A 271 -21.09 11.42 -30.18
N LEU A 272 -20.68 10.89 -29.04
CA LEU A 272 -19.39 10.16 -28.90
C LEU A 272 -19.35 8.96 -29.85
N ASN A 273 -20.41 8.18 -29.93
CA ASN A 273 -20.51 7.03 -30.84
C ASN A 273 -20.45 7.48 -32.31
N GLN A 274 -21.16 8.53 -32.68
CA GLN A 274 -21.14 9.07 -34.06
C GLN A 274 -19.75 9.60 -34.42
N ILE A 275 -19.11 10.36 -33.53
CA ILE A 275 -17.75 10.87 -33.75
C ILE A 275 -16.79 9.70 -33.92
N TYR A 276 -16.84 8.72 -33.02
CA TYR A 276 -15.96 7.53 -33.09
C TYR A 276 -16.12 6.79 -34.42
N GLU A 277 -17.36 6.49 -34.84
CA GLU A 277 -17.60 5.79 -36.11
C GLU A 277 -17.05 6.56 -37.33
N ASN A 278 -17.10 7.91 -37.28
CA ASN A 278 -16.62 8.75 -38.39
C ASN A 278 -15.07 8.82 -38.45
N VAL A 279 -14.36 8.73 -37.29
CA VAL A 279 -12.92 8.95 -37.22
C VAL A 279 -12.10 7.68 -37.14
N LYS A 280 -12.63 6.58 -36.61
CA LYS A 280 -11.89 5.35 -36.25
C LYS A 280 -11.04 4.73 -37.36
N ASN A 281 -11.42 4.94 -38.64
CA ASN A 281 -10.68 4.39 -39.78
C ASN A 281 -9.65 5.39 -40.36
N ASN A 282 -9.62 6.62 -39.85
CA ASN A 282 -8.88 7.72 -40.46
C ASN A 282 -7.80 8.27 -39.50
N VAL A 283 -7.69 7.73 -38.29
CA VAL A 283 -6.75 8.19 -37.27
C VAL A 283 -6.00 7.02 -36.64
N ASP A 284 -4.76 7.27 -36.22
CA ASP A 284 -3.92 6.32 -35.50
C ASP A 284 -4.22 6.32 -33.99
N ALA A 285 -4.62 7.49 -33.44
CA ALA A 285 -5.00 7.60 -32.04
C ALA A 285 -6.13 8.61 -31.77
N ILE A 286 -6.91 8.33 -30.74
CA ILE A 286 -8.02 9.15 -30.24
C ILE A 286 -7.76 9.44 -28.75
N PHE A 287 -7.77 10.72 -28.39
CA PHE A 287 -7.57 11.19 -27.02
C PHE A 287 -8.87 11.80 -26.49
N ILE A 288 -9.49 11.14 -25.49
CA ILE A 288 -10.78 11.54 -24.93
C ILE A 288 -10.57 12.22 -23.58
N ASP A 289 -10.88 13.51 -23.52
CA ASP A 289 -10.87 14.31 -22.28
C ASP A 289 -12.22 14.20 -21.58
N THR A 290 -12.22 13.99 -20.27
CA THR A 290 -13.44 13.81 -19.47
C THR A 290 -13.59 14.88 -18.40
N SER A 291 -14.83 15.16 -18.03
CA SER A 291 -15.15 15.99 -16.86
C SER A 291 -14.56 15.37 -15.59
N GLY A 292 -14.13 16.22 -14.66
CA GLY A 292 -13.71 15.79 -13.33
C GLY A 292 -14.85 15.92 -12.34
N PHE A 293 -15.12 14.86 -11.60
CA PHE A 293 -16.13 14.86 -10.53
C PHE A 293 -15.50 14.52 -9.19
N SER A 294 -16.13 14.99 -8.11
CA SER A 294 -15.76 14.53 -6.78
C SER A 294 -15.90 13.01 -6.71
N PRO A 295 -14.98 12.28 -6.08
CA PRO A 295 -15.12 10.83 -5.89
C PRO A 295 -16.43 10.46 -5.17
N ASN A 296 -17.00 11.36 -4.38
CA ASN A 296 -18.26 11.12 -3.67
C ASN A 296 -19.51 11.41 -4.53
N ASP A 297 -19.35 11.87 -5.76
CA ASP A 297 -20.46 12.16 -6.67
C ASP A 297 -20.76 10.96 -7.60
N ALA A 298 -21.32 9.92 -7.00
CA ALA A 298 -21.67 8.68 -7.71
C ALA A 298 -22.59 8.89 -8.91
N THR A 299 -23.48 9.90 -8.84
CA THR A 299 -24.46 10.18 -9.93
C THR A 299 -23.76 10.66 -11.20
N HIS A 300 -22.85 11.63 -11.08
CA HIS A 300 -22.12 12.14 -12.26
C HIS A 300 -21.08 11.13 -12.75
N ILE A 301 -20.44 10.39 -11.85
CA ILE A 301 -19.53 9.28 -12.21
C ILE A 301 -20.26 8.23 -13.04
N ALA A 302 -21.46 7.81 -12.62
CA ALA A 302 -22.28 6.84 -13.37
C ALA A 302 -22.71 7.37 -14.75
N LYS A 303 -23.13 8.64 -14.84
CA LYS A 303 -23.46 9.29 -16.11
C LYS A 303 -22.27 9.34 -17.06
N MET A 304 -21.10 9.71 -16.55
CA MET A 304 -19.86 9.74 -17.34
C MET A 304 -19.51 8.33 -17.85
N LYS A 305 -19.65 7.30 -17.01
CA LYS A 305 -19.42 5.92 -17.42
C LYS A 305 -20.34 5.54 -18.60
N LEU A 306 -21.63 5.79 -18.49
CA LEU A 306 -22.60 5.52 -19.57
C LEU A 306 -22.27 6.27 -20.87
N LEU A 307 -21.77 7.51 -20.76
CA LEU A 307 -21.34 8.29 -21.94
C LEU A 307 -20.15 7.63 -22.65
N LEU A 308 -19.22 7.01 -21.90
CA LEU A 308 -18.02 6.38 -22.44
C LEU A 308 -18.25 4.93 -22.91
N GLU A 309 -19.41 4.34 -22.67
CA GLU A 309 -19.78 3.00 -23.16
C GLU A 309 -20.20 3.06 -24.63
N VAL A 310 -19.22 3.08 -25.53
CA VAL A 310 -19.41 3.09 -26.97
C VAL A 310 -19.11 1.72 -27.56
N PRO A 311 -20.02 1.10 -28.34
CA PRO A 311 -19.75 -0.18 -28.98
C PRO A 311 -18.50 -0.17 -29.86
N GLY A 312 -17.62 -1.15 -29.67
CA GLY A 312 -16.38 -1.26 -30.45
C GLY A 312 -15.26 -0.32 -30.02
N LEU A 313 -15.51 0.61 -29.13
CA LEU A 313 -14.47 1.39 -28.47
C LEU A 313 -13.73 0.48 -27.47
N ASN A 314 -12.43 0.29 -27.69
CA ASN A 314 -11.59 -0.50 -26.78
C ASN A 314 -10.51 0.41 -26.18
N PRO A 315 -10.85 1.23 -25.18
CA PRO A 315 -9.96 2.26 -24.67
C PRO A 315 -8.95 1.73 -23.67
N ASP A 316 -7.80 2.40 -23.63
CA ASP A 316 -6.92 2.41 -22.48
C ASP A 316 -7.38 3.51 -21.53
N VAL A 317 -8.05 3.10 -20.46
CA VAL A 317 -8.56 4.01 -19.41
C VAL A 317 -7.53 4.15 -18.31
N TYR A 318 -7.15 5.39 -17.99
CA TYR A 318 -6.21 5.73 -16.94
C TYR A 318 -6.88 6.58 -15.87
N LEU A 319 -6.72 6.18 -14.60
CA LEU A 319 -7.14 7.02 -13.48
C LEU A 319 -6.04 8.02 -13.14
N THR A 320 -6.37 9.29 -13.20
CA THR A 320 -5.44 10.39 -12.92
C THR A 320 -5.62 10.90 -11.49
N MET A 321 -4.56 10.95 -10.72
CA MET A 321 -4.52 11.44 -9.33
C MET A 321 -3.27 12.31 -9.10
N THR A 322 -3.27 13.13 -8.03
CA THR A 322 -2.10 13.96 -7.70
C THR A 322 -1.22 13.29 -6.65
N ALA A 323 0.10 13.50 -6.73
CA ALA A 323 1.08 12.96 -5.80
C ALA A 323 0.83 13.40 -4.35
N SER A 324 0.42 14.65 -4.14
CA SER A 324 0.17 15.25 -2.82
C SER A 324 -1.14 14.82 -2.14
N THR A 325 -1.90 13.89 -2.74
CA THR A 325 -3.16 13.40 -2.16
C THR A 325 -2.87 12.39 -1.04
N LYS A 326 -3.54 12.54 0.11
CA LYS A 326 -3.38 11.61 1.25
C LYS A 326 -3.77 10.19 0.87
N THR A 327 -3.10 9.19 1.42
CA THR A 327 -3.37 7.75 1.14
C THR A 327 -4.85 7.40 1.22
N LYS A 328 -5.55 7.82 2.28
CA LYS A 328 -6.99 7.55 2.45
C LYS A 328 -7.85 8.12 1.32
N ASP A 329 -7.51 9.31 0.84
CA ASP A 329 -8.23 9.97 -0.25
C ASP A 329 -7.91 9.30 -1.60
N LEU A 330 -6.66 8.86 -1.82
CA LEU A 330 -6.27 8.05 -2.98
C LEU A 330 -7.08 6.74 -3.03
N LEU A 331 -7.17 6.03 -1.91
CA LEU A 331 -7.97 4.80 -1.80
C LEU A 331 -9.45 5.03 -2.12
N ASN A 332 -10.02 6.13 -1.61
CA ASN A 332 -11.40 6.52 -1.90
C ASN A 332 -11.61 6.85 -3.38
N ILE A 333 -10.68 7.58 -4.00
CA ILE A 333 -10.71 7.88 -5.45
C ILE A 333 -10.66 6.57 -6.24
N MET A 334 -9.70 5.71 -5.97
CA MET A 334 -9.54 4.42 -6.65
C MET A 334 -10.82 3.59 -6.56
N GLN A 335 -11.42 3.50 -5.38
CA GLN A 335 -12.64 2.74 -5.13
C GLN A 335 -13.83 3.27 -5.93
N ASN A 336 -14.04 4.59 -5.96
CA ASN A 336 -15.22 5.19 -6.61
C ASN A 336 -15.08 5.27 -8.14
N TYR A 337 -13.85 5.25 -8.67
CA TYR A 337 -13.60 5.18 -10.11
C TYR A 337 -13.39 3.75 -10.64
N GLU A 338 -13.42 2.72 -9.79
CA GLU A 338 -13.30 1.30 -10.18
C GLU A 338 -14.34 0.87 -11.26
N PRO A 339 -15.59 1.38 -11.29
CA PRO A 339 -16.56 1.03 -12.33
C PRO A 339 -16.12 1.31 -13.77
N PHE A 340 -15.12 2.19 -13.98
CA PHE A 340 -14.58 2.44 -15.33
C PHE A 340 -13.65 1.35 -15.82
N GLY A 341 -13.21 0.42 -14.96
CA GLY A 341 -12.29 -0.64 -15.32
C GLY A 341 -10.92 -0.11 -15.78
N TYR A 342 -10.43 0.98 -15.15
CA TYR A 342 -9.14 1.57 -15.51
C TYR A 342 -8.01 0.55 -15.34
N LYS A 343 -7.08 0.54 -16.30
CA LYS A 343 -5.97 -0.41 -16.34
C LYS A 343 -4.87 -0.05 -15.36
N SER A 344 -4.56 1.24 -15.28
CA SER A 344 -3.49 1.74 -14.43
C SER A 344 -3.73 3.20 -14.04
N VAL A 345 -2.83 3.72 -13.22
CA VAL A 345 -2.89 5.06 -12.67
C VAL A 345 -1.85 5.97 -13.31
N ILE A 346 -2.18 7.24 -13.49
CA ILE A 346 -1.23 8.31 -13.79
C ILE A 346 -1.15 9.23 -12.58
N ILE A 347 0.07 9.42 -12.07
CA ILE A 347 0.31 10.34 -10.96
C ILE A 347 0.83 11.67 -11.51
N THR A 348 0.12 12.74 -11.17
CA THR A 348 0.43 14.09 -11.64
C THR A 348 1.00 14.96 -10.52
N LYS A 349 1.60 16.08 -10.92
CA LYS A 349 2.16 17.09 -10.01
C LYS A 349 3.21 16.49 -9.08
N CYS A 350 4.04 15.62 -9.63
CA CYS A 350 5.15 15.03 -8.88
C CYS A 350 6.25 16.06 -8.54
N ASP A 351 6.21 17.21 -9.16
CA ASP A 351 7.03 18.40 -8.85
C ASP A 351 6.55 19.17 -7.60
N GLU A 352 5.32 18.91 -7.15
CA GLU A 352 4.72 19.50 -5.94
C GLU A 352 4.91 18.64 -4.68
N SER A 353 5.48 17.42 -4.80
CA SER A 353 5.66 16.47 -3.67
C SER A 353 7.07 15.89 -3.67
N GLU A 354 7.67 15.81 -2.49
CA GLU A 354 8.98 15.16 -2.30
C GLU A 354 8.84 13.67 -1.97
N GLN A 355 7.74 13.27 -1.33
CA GLN A 355 7.48 11.91 -0.88
C GLN A 355 6.41 11.23 -1.74
N PHE A 356 6.54 9.90 -1.88
CA PHE A 356 5.63 9.07 -2.67
C PHE A 356 5.12 7.84 -1.92
N GLY A 357 5.42 7.71 -0.63
CA GLY A 357 4.97 6.56 0.19
C GLY A 357 3.45 6.47 0.27
N ASN A 358 2.74 7.61 0.29
CA ASN A 358 1.29 7.69 0.21
C ASN A 358 0.74 7.03 -1.07
N VAL A 359 1.36 7.31 -2.21
CA VAL A 359 0.99 6.77 -3.53
C VAL A 359 1.31 5.27 -3.60
N ILE A 360 2.55 4.88 -3.22
CA ILE A 360 2.99 3.48 -3.24
C ILE A 360 2.09 2.63 -2.34
N SER A 361 1.79 3.11 -1.13
CA SER A 361 0.88 2.44 -0.19
C SER A 361 -0.51 2.22 -0.78
N ALA A 362 -1.09 3.24 -1.41
CA ALA A 362 -2.42 3.16 -2.00
C ALA A 362 -2.48 2.22 -3.21
N LEU A 363 -1.47 2.26 -4.08
CA LEU A 363 -1.34 1.37 -5.24
C LEU A 363 -1.20 -0.08 -4.81
N HIS A 364 -0.36 -0.34 -3.81
CA HIS A 364 -0.17 -1.68 -3.25
C HIS A 364 -1.47 -2.23 -2.65
N GLU A 365 -2.16 -1.45 -1.81
CA GLU A 365 -3.41 -1.88 -1.16
C GLU A 365 -4.53 -2.20 -2.16
N LYS A 366 -4.60 -1.47 -3.27
CA LYS A 366 -5.59 -1.68 -4.33
C LYS A 366 -5.11 -2.61 -5.44
N HIS A 367 -3.89 -3.14 -5.37
CA HIS A 367 -3.28 -3.98 -6.42
C HIS A 367 -3.35 -3.31 -7.80
N LYS A 368 -3.03 -2.03 -7.87
CA LYS A 368 -3.05 -1.24 -9.10
C LYS A 368 -1.63 -0.90 -9.55
N SER A 369 -1.45 -0.91 -10.86
CA SER A 369 -0.22 -0.50 -11.50
C SER A 369 -0.20 1.00 -11.80
N ILE A 370 1.00 1.54 -11.95
CA ILE A 370 1.23 2.90 -12.43
C ILE A 370 1.81 2.83 -13.85
N SER A 371 1.38 3.76 -14.74
CA SER A 371 1.91 3.84 -16.12
C SER A 371 2.75 5.08 -16.37
N PHE A 372 2.30 6.22 -15.89
CA PHE A 372 2.97 7.50 -16.14
C PHE A 372 3.00 8.37 -14.91
N ILE A 373 4.01 9.25 -14.85
CA ILE A 373 4.13 10.35 -13.91
C ILE A 373 4.26 11.66 -14.67
N THR A 374 3.77 12.77 -14.08
CA THR A 374 4.02 14.11 -14.62
C THR A 374 4.63 15.01 -13.57
N ASN A 375 5.68 15.74 -13.96
CA ASN A 375 6.56 16.50 -13.08
C ASN A 375 6.77 17.96 -13.53
N GLY A 376 5.74 18.60 -14.09
CA GLY A 376 5.79 20.01 -14.50
C GLY A 376 4.68 20.38 -15.47
N GLN A 377 4.83 21.50 -16.19
CA GLN A 377 3.80 22.06 -17.05
C GLN A 377 4.10 21.97 -18.56
N VAL A 378 5.31 21.58 -18.96
CA VAL A 378 5.74 21.54 -20.36
C VAL A 378 5.27 20.24 -21.02
N ALA A 379 4.38 20.36 -22.01
CA ALA A 379 3.75 19.21 -22.64
C ALA A 379 4.75 18.22 -23.29
N ALA A 380 5.83 18.73 -23.87
CA ALA A 380 6.78 17.90 -24.63
C ALA A 380 7.75 17.07 -23.78
N ARG A 381 7.89 17.34 -22.47
CA ARG A 381 8.94 16.71 -21.65
C ARG A 381 8.53 16.35 -20.22
N ASP A 382 7.45 16.95 -19.71
CA ASP A 382 7.08 16.78 -18.29
C ASP A 382 6.06 15.64 -18.09
N ILE A 383 6.23 14.56 -18.88
CA ILE A 383 5.57 13.26 -18.71
C ILE A 383 6.58 12.15 -18.98
N GLU A 384 6.63 11.18 -18.10
CA GLU A 384 7.55 10.05 -18.18
C GLU A 384 6.78 8.74 -17.95
N GLU A 385 7.23 7.66 -18.57
CA GLU A 385 6.78 6.32 -18.16
C GLU A 385 7.26 6.06 -16.73
N ALA A 386 6.39 5.52 -15.90
CA ALA A 386 6.75 5.21 -14.54
C ALA A 386 7.85 4.13 -14.50
N ASN A 387 8.83 4.32 -13.64
CA ASN A 387 9.93 3.39 -13.44
C ASN A 387 10.12 3.16 -11.92
N ILE A 388 10.33 1.91 -11.53
CA ILE A 388 10.52 1.54 -10.11
C ILE A 388 11.74 2.25 -9.52
N VAL A 389 12.84 2.30 -10.27
CA VAL A 389 14.09 2.94 -9.83
C VAL A 389 13.87 4.41 -9.46
N ASP A 390 13.07 5.14 -10.25
CA ASP A 390 12.78 6.56 -10.01
C ASP A 390 12.01 6.80 -8.69
N PHE A 391 11.17 5.87 -8.26
CA PHE A 391 10.51 5.93 -6.96
C PHE A 391 11.48 5.60 -5.83
N LEU A 392 12.36 4.61 -6.02
CA LEU A 392 13.30 4.20 -4.97
C LEU A 392 14.38 5.24 -4.72
N ILE A 393 14.91 5.92 -5.74
CA ILE A 393 15.91 6.99 -5.56
C ILE A 393 15.36 8.24 -4.87
N ARG A 394 14.03 8.40 -4.82
CA ARG A 394 13.34 9.51 -4.13
C ARG A 394 13.03 9.22 -2.67
N LEU A 395 13.38 8.03 -2.15
CA LEU A 395 13.20 7.69 -0.74
C LEU A 395 14.12 8.56 0.12
N LYS A 396 13.53 9.49 0.85
CA LYS A 396 14.26 10.46 1.66
C LYS A 396 14.96 9.76 2.83
N ASP A 397 16.22 10.14 3.05
CA ASP A 397 17.08 9.65 4.15
C ASP A 397 17.39 8.15 4.12
N PHE A 398 16.94 7.39 3.13
CA PHE A 398 17.39 6.04 2.85
C PHE A 398 18.73 6.05 2.10
N ARG A 399 19.63 5.12 2.45
CA ARG A 399 20.90 4.91 1.73
C ARG A 399 20.65 4.00 0.53
N VAL A 400 20.18 4.59 -0.56
CA VAL A 400 19.85 3.85 -1.78
C VAL A 400 21.13 3.53 -2.57
N ASP A 401 21.45 2.24 -2.68
CA ASP A 401 22.49 1.76 -3.59
C ASP A 401 21.92 1.72 -5.02
N ARG A 402 22.26 2.75 -5.81
CA ARG A 402 21.74 2.93 -7.15
C ARG A 402 22.10 1.75 -8.09
N VAL A 403 23.31 1.23 -7.99
CA VAL A 403 23.75 0.09 -8.82
C VAL A 403 22.89 -1.13 -8.52
N HIS A 404 22.69 -1.42 -7.23
CA HIS A 404 21.87 -2.55 -6.81
C HIS A 404 20.41 -2.45 -7.28
N ILE A 405 19.78 -1.26 -7.16
CA ILE A 405 18.38 -1.10 -7.58
C ILE A 405 18.22 -1.07 -9.11
N GLU A 406 19.22 -0.55 -9.84
CA GLU A 406 19.24 -0.61 -11.32
C GLU A 406 19.40 -2.05 -11.80
N ASP A 407 20.28 -2.86 -11.18
CA ASP A 407 20.44 -4.29 -11.51
C ASP A 407 19.18 -5.12 -11.19
N ARG A 408 18.44 -4.76 -10.14
CA ARG A 408 17.28 -5.53 -9.70
C ARG A 408 15.97 -5.11 -10.35
N PHE A 409 15.76 -3.82 -10.55
CA PHE A 409 14.50 -3.23 -11.01
C PHE A 409 14.65 -2.40 -12.28
N GLY A 410 15.87 -2.21 -12.77
CA GLY A 410 16.12 -1.53 -14.03
C GLY A 410 15.51 -2.33 -15.19
N GLU A 411 15.07 -1.62 -16.20
CA GLU A 411 14.63 -2.26 -17.44
C GLU A 411 15.88 -2.75 -18.20
N ASP A 412 15.82 -3.95 -18.74
CA ASP A 412 16.80 -4.39 -19.76
C ASP A 412 16.76 -3.38 -20.92
N ARG A 413 17.82 -2.63 -21.07
CA ARG A 413 18.04 -1.64 -22.14
C ARG A 413 18.35 -2.32 -23.46
#